data_c9fd48709494d96c77afe21a004353d8
#
_entry.id   c9fd48709494d96c77afe21a004353d8
#
_cell.length_a   1.000
_cell.length_b   1.000
_cell.length_c   1.000
_cell.angle_alpha   90.00
_cell.angle_beta   90.00
_cell.angle_gamma   90.00
#
_symmetry.space_group_name_H-M   'P 1'
#
loop_
_entity.id
_entity.type
_entity.pdbx_description
1 polymer ?
#
loop_
_entity_poly.entity_id
_entity_poly.type
_entity_poly.pdbx_seq_one_letter_code
_entity_poly.pdbx_strand_id
1 'polypeptide(L)'
;MNFFKKTYYFFSDYSGPAEREVAKFFSKIHENQSYEDVRPPLIELIQNNIVAINLWTEYKYRQYQYLKKNERKVLYENIKALEADFDKFYNKHHQPAQLVLNEVALNGVSTEKLKDKTQKLIYLKSIMDYLNPRAGRYIYRESSTFGALLKDPTKEKLVGDCNQIVTLYIYLYSRKYDILDLQLKTYPGHVALHFYGIDIEATNGQFAKYKKQGQTILPIEEIVSLNMLDVTDKYYKTHKVSAEALLEASRVAYVLSSQRDIVEKNLVTAYNNAVVEMLKNNSYKKALEFAQASGDNKLVAAAGHNGAIYYMKSNDFKRAIKFAEYSMEAHKLKHSIYQNEGAYYFNKGNYEHAISAFENSGDSDAVKTCYGALFNKEQKKLGKIKTTEDLKANSKIIYNMDGYAKKSGNQSLINYVSDLKKYL
;
A
#
# COMPACT_ATOMS: atom_id res chain seq x y z
N MET A 1 -36.78 -5.90 -2.99
CA MET A 1 -35.89 -4.73 -2.83
C MET A 1 -36.59 -3.51 -3.43
N ASN A 2 -36.74 -2.39 -2.66
CA ASN A 2 -37.47 -1.18 -3.07
C ASN A 2 -36.78 -0.53 -4.29
N PHE A 3 -37.56 0.13 -5.18
CA PHE A 3 -37.08 0.77 -6.41
C PHE A 3 -35.88 1.69 -6.16
N PHE A 4 -35.91 2.54 -5.14
CA PHE A 4 -34.79 3.42 -4.78
C PHE A 4 -33.50 2.67 -4.44
N LYS A 5 -33.57 1.50 -3.78
CA LYS A 5 -32.40 0.64 -3.52
C LYS A 5 -31.85 0.04 -4.80
N LYS A 6 -32.71 -0.37 -5.76
CA LYS A 6 -32.27 -0.88 -7.08
C LYS A 6 -31.53 0.20 -7.87
N THR A 7 -32.05 1.44 -7.90
CA THR A 7 -31.44 2.58 -8.57
C THR A 7 -30.08 2.93 -7.95
N TYR A 8 -29.97 2.94 -6.61
CA TYR A 8 -28.69 3.17 -5.92
C TYR A 8 -27.62 2.15 -6.35
N TYR A 9 -27.94 0.85 -6.31
CA TYR A 9 -26.99 -0.18 -6.71
C TYR A 9 -26.71 -0.20 -8.21
N PHE A 10 -27.54 0.42 -9.04
CA PHE A 10 -27.26 0.59 -10.46
C PHE A 10 -26.08 1.56 -10.69
N PHE A 11 -26.07 2.69 -10.00
CA PHE A 11 -25.06 3.73 -10.16
C PHE A 11 -23.83 3.56 -9.24
N SER A 12 -23.95 2.81 -8.15
CA SER A 12 -22.81 2.54 -7.25
C SER A 12 -21.89 1.46 -7.82
N ASP A 13 -20.67 1.39 -7.31
CA ASP A 13 -19.71 0.33 -7.64
C ASP A 13 -20.05 -1.01 -6.97
N TYR A 14 -20.95 -1.02 -6.01
CA TYR A 14 -21.34 -2.23 -5.27
C TYR A 14 -22.25 -3.14 -6.09
N SER A 15 -21.97 -4.46 -6.08
CA SER A 15 -22.83 -5.47 -6.69
C SER A 15 -24.13 -5.70 -5.91
N GLY A 16 -24.12 -5.42 -4.59
CA GLY A 16 -25.26 -5.57 -3.72
C GLY A 16 -25.04 -5.07 -2.29
N PRO A 17 -26.02 -5.32 -1.40
CA PRO A 17 -25.96 -4.86 0.00
C PRO A 17 -24.77 -5.40 0.78
N ALA A 18 -24.42 -6.68 0.60
CA ALA A 18 -23.29 -7.30 1.29
C ALA A 18 -21.95 -6.62 0.99
N GLU A 19 -21.68 -6.28 -0.29
CA GLU A 19 -20.45 -5.53 -0.64
C GLU A 19 -20.43 -4.13 -0.02
N ARG A 20 -21.58 -3.46 0.05
CA ARG A 20 -21.65 -2.15 0.71
C ARG A 20 -21.34 -2.23 2.20
N GLU A 21 -21.84 -3.25 2.87
CA GLU A 21 -21.56 -3.51 4.28
C GLU A 21 -20.09 -3.79 4.51
N VAL A 22 -19.50 -4.67 3.70
CA VAL A 22 -18.07 -4.96 3.69
C VAL A 22 -17.26 -3.69 3.45
N ALA A 23 -17.57 -2.93 2.40
CA ALA A 23 -16.85 -1.70 2.08
C ALA A 23 -16.94 -0.68 3.23
N LYS A 24 -18.09 -0.57 3.90
CA LYS A 24 -18.29 0.31 5.06
C LYS A 24 -17.43 -0.13 6.25
N PHE A 25 -17.28 -1.43 6.48
CA PHE A 25 -16.39 -1.96 7.52
C PHE A 25 -14.93 -1.59 7.20
N PHE A 26 -14.44 -1.96 6.03
CA PHE A 26 -13.04 -1.73 5.64
C PHE A 26 -12.68 -0.24 5.57
N SER A 27 -13.63 0.63 5.20
CA SER A 27 -13.38 2.08 5.16
C SER A 27 -13.16 2.72 6.54
N LYS A 28 -13.43 2.01 7.62
CA LYS A 28 -13.23 2.46 9.00
C LYS A 28 -11.97 1.90 9.64
N ILE A 29 -11.25 1.03 8.93
CA ILE A 29 -10.01 0.45 9.43
C ILE A 29 -8.89 1.48 9.36
N HIS A 30 -8.21 1.69 10.50
CA HIS A 30 -7.06 2.59 10.65
C HIS A 30 -5.94 1.89 11.40
N GLU A 31 -4.70 2.10 11.02
CA GLU A 31 -3.52 1.43 11.58
C GLU A 31 -3.39 1.53 13.11
N ASN A 32 -3.96 2.56 13.72
CA ASN A 32 -3.89 2.77 15.17
C ASN A 32 -4.95 1.96 15.95
N GLN A 33 -5.82 1.22 15.28
CA GLN A 33 -6.82 0.39 15.96
C GLN A 33 -6.17 -0.87 16.54
N SER A 34 -6.66 -1.31 17.71
CA SER A 34 -6.28 -2.60 18.26
C SER A 34 -6.98 -3.75 17.52
N TYR A 35 -6.40 -4.93 17.56
CA TYR A 35 -7.06 -6.13 17.03
C TYR A 35 -8.38 -6.40 17.78
N GLU A 36 -8.39 -6.21 19.09
CA GLU A 36 -9.53 -6.42 19.97
C GLU A 36 -10.73 -5.54 19.58
N ASP A 37 -10.49 -4.31 19.12
CA ASP A 37 -11.54 -3.39 18.70
C ASP A 37 -12.20 -3.81 17.39
N VAL A 38 -11.42 -4.37 16.45
CA VAL A 38 -11.89 -4.74 15.12
C VAL A 38 -12.40 -6.16 15.04
N ARG A 39 -11.99 -7.04 15.97
CA ARG A 39 -12.31 -8.46 15.99
C ARG A 39 -13.81 -8.75 16.05
N PRO A 40 -14.62 -8.22 16.99
CA PRO A 40 -16.04 -8.56 17.08
C PRO A 40 -16.82 -8.22 15.79
N PRO A 41 -16.76 -7.01 15.23
CA PRO A 41 -17.46 -6.70 13.98
C PRO A 41 -16.89 -7.48 12.77
N LEU A 42 -15.60 -7.86 12.79
CA LEU A 42 -15.02 -8.73 11.75
C LEU A 42 -15.62 -10.14 11.80
N ILE A 43 -15.75 -10.75 12.98
CA ILE A 43 -16.37 -12.06 13.15
C ILE A 43 -17.82 -12.05 12.63
N GLU A 44 -18.60 -11.03 13.01
CA GLU A 44 -19.97 -10.87 12.52
C GLU A 44 -20.01 -10.75 10.99
N LEU A 45 -19.07 -9.98 10.43
CA LEU A 45 -18.98 -9.80 9.00
C LEU A 45 -18.59 -11.08 8.28
N ILE A 46 -17.66 -11.88 8.83
CA ILE A 46 -17.28 -13.19 8.27
C ILE A 46 -18.47 -14.16 8.33
N GLN A 47 -19.16 -14.25 9.48
CA GLN A 47 -20.32 -15.11 9.66
C GLN A 47 -21.38 -14.90 8.58
N ASN A 48 -21.61 -13.65 8.18
CA ASN A 48 -22.68 -13.29 7.28
C ASN A 48 -22.24 -13.04 5.82
N ASN A 49 -20.99 -12.64 5.58
CA ASN A 49 -20.59 -12.02 4.32
C ASN A 49 -19.18 -12.44 3.82
N ILE A 50 -18.63 -13.60 4.23
CA ILE A 50 -17.24 -13.99 3.90
C ILE A 50 -16.98 -14.02 2.38
N VAL A 51 -17.97 -14.40 1.57
CA VAL A 51 -17.87 -14.37 0.10
C VAL A 51 -17.71 -12.92 -0.39
N ALA A 52 -18.51 -12.00 0.15
CA ALA A 52 -18.43 -10.60 -0.20
C ALA A 52 -17.11 -9.96 0.28
N ILE A 53 -16.60 -10.36 1.45
CA ILE A 53 -15.28 -9.92 1.93
C ILE A 53 -14.21 -10.27 0.89
N ASN A 54 -14.13 -11.52 0.47
CA ASN A 54 -13.09 -11.96 -0.45
C ASN A 54 -13.22 -11.31 -1.83
N LEU A 55 -14.42 -11.28 -2.43
CA LEU A 55 -14.62 -10.64 -3.72
C LEU A 55 -14.34 -9.14 -3.68
N TRP A 56 -14.74 -8.45 -2.61
CA TRP A 56 -14.48 -7.03 -2.46
C TRP A 56 -13.01 -6.72 -2.23
N THR A 57 -12.31 -7.50 -1.39
CA THR A 57 -10.88 -7.31 -1.11
C THR A 57 -10.02 -7.64 -2.33
N GLU A 58 -10.31 -8.71 -3.07
CA GLU A 58 -9.66 -9.00 -4.35
C GLU A 58 -9.85 -7.86 -5.35
N TYR A 59 -11.05 -7.32 -5.46
CA TYR A 59 -11.33 -6.21 -6.36
C TYR A 59 -10.66 -4.90 -5.90
N LYS A 60 -10.87 -4.50 -4.65
CA LYS A 60 -10.55 -3.15 -4.16
C LYS A 60 -9.09 -3.01 -3.75
N TYR A 61 -8.57 -3.96 -2.98
CA TYR A 61 -7.23 -3.91 -2.39
C TYR A 61 -6.20 -4.66 -3.22
N ARG A 62 -6.57 -5.79 -3.82
CA ARG A 62 -5.67 -6.58 -4.67
C ARG A 62 -5.76 -6.17 -6.14
N GLN A 63 -6.66 -5.25 -6.50
CA GLN A 63 -6.83 -4.66 -7.84
C GLN A 63 -7.04 -5.68 -8.96
N TYR A 64 -7.80 -6.75 -8.70
CA TYR A 64 -8.11 -7.74 -9.72
C TYR A 64 -9.10 -7.16 -10.74
N GLN A 65 -8.56 -6.67 -11.86
CA GLN A 65 -9.30 -5.90 -12.88
C GLN A 65 -10.43 -6.70 -13.55
N TYR A 66 -10.37 -8.03 -13.52
CA TYR A 66 -11.45 -8.87 -14.04
C TYR A 66 -12.70 -8.89 -13.14
N LEU A 67 -12.56 -8.51 -11.85
CA LEU A 67 -13.67 -8.50 -10.89
C LEU A 67 -14.47 -7.19 -10.95
N LYS A 68 -14.83 -6.73 -12.15
CA LYS A 68 -15.76 -5.62 -12.30
C LYS A 68 -17.13 -6.00 -11.72
N LYS A 69 -17.98 -5.01 -11.51
CA LYS A 69 -19.28 -5.17 -10.87
C LYS A 69 -20.16 -6.26 -11.48
N ASN A 70 -20.20 -6.37 -12.82
CA ASN A 70 -21.02 -7.37 -13.48
C ASN A 70 -20.47 -8.78 -13.29
N GLU A 71 -19.15 -8.95 -13.32
CA GLU A 71 -18.49 -10.21 -13.04
C GLU A 71 -18.76 -10.64 -11.61
N ARG A 72 -18.66 -9.73 -10.62
CA ARG A 72 -18.99 -10.05 -9.23
C ARG A 72 -20.46 -10.48 -9.06
N LYS A 73 -21.40 -9.87 -9.79
CA LYS A 73 -22.80 -10.33 -9.81
C LYS A 73 -22.93 -11.77 -10.30
N VAL A 74 -22.24 -12.13 -11.36
CA VAL A 74 -22.22 -13.52 -11.85
C VAL A 74 -21.67 -14.47 -10.79
N LEU A 75 -20.60 -14.10 -10.09
CA LEU A 75 -20.03 -14.90 -9.02
C LEU A 75 -21.02 -15.08 -7.84
N TYR A 76 -21.83 -14.07 -7.51
CA TYR A 76 -22.90 -14.21 -6.50
C TYR A 76 -24.04 -15.12 -6.97
N GLU A 77 -24.35 -15.18 -8.24
CA GLU A 77 -25.30 -16.18 -8.78
C GLU A 77 -24.69 -17.59 -8.76
N ASN A 78 -23.42 -17.73 -9.08
CA ASN A 78 -22.72 -19.01 -9.01
C ASN A 78 -22.68 -19.55 -7.57
N ILE A 79 -22.47 -18.70 -6.55
CA ILE A 79 -22.49 -19.15 -5.15
C ILE A 79 -23.88 -19.66 -4.74
N LYS A 80 -24.96 -19.06 -5.20
CA LYS A 80 -26.33 -19.56 -4.98
C LYS A 80 -26.56 -20.92 -5.64
N ALA A 81 -26.03 -21.13 -6.83
CA ALA A 81 -26.07 -22.43 -7.48
C ALA A 81 -25.30 -23.49 -6.69
N LEU A 82 -24.12 -23.11 -6.16
CA LEU A 82 -23.30 -23.97 -5.29
C LEU A 82 -24.05 -24.33 -3.99
N GLU A 83 -24.69 -23.35 -3.35
CA GLU A 83 -25.53 -23.59 -2.16
C GLU A 83 -26.63 -24.62 -2.44
N ALA A 84 -27.36 -24.42 -3.51
CA ALA A 84 -28.47 -25.31 -3.89
C ALA A 84 -27.97 -26.73 -4.23
N ASP A 85 -26.80 -26.87 -4.86
CA ASP A 85 -26.20 -28.17 -5.17
C ASP A 85 -25.67 -28.84 -3.87
N PHE A 86 -25.04 -28.07 -2.99
CA PHE A 86 -24.59 -28.58 -1.68
C PHE A 86 -25.78 -29.04 -0.81
N ASP A 87 -26.87 -28.27 -0.75
CA ASP A 87 -28.05 -28.63 0.04
C ASP A 87 -28.71 -29.95 -0.47
N LYS A 88 -28.78 -30.13 -1.80
CA LYS A 88 -29.21 -31.39 -2.40
C LYS A 88 -28.27 -32.54 -2.01
N PHE A 89 -26.96 -32.29 -2.09
CA PHE A 89 -25.97 -33.31 -1.70
C PHE A 89 -26.08 -33.67 -0.22
N TYR A 90 -26.12 -32.69 0.66
CA TYR A 90 -26.22 -32.89 2.11
C TYR A 90 -27.48 -33.74 2.49
N ASN A 91 -28.62 -33.36 1.94
CA ASN A 91 -29.88 -34.06 2.22
C ASN A 91 -29.87 -35.54 1.77
N LYS A 92 -29.09 -35.85 0.73
CA LYS A 92 -29.07 -37.22 0.16
C LYS A 92 -27.88 -38.08 0.65
N HIS A 93 -26.76 -37.47 1.03
CA HIS A 93 -25.49 -38.20 1.19
C HIS A 93 -24.78 -37.99 2.54
N HIS A 94 -25.41 -37.32 3.53
CA HIS A 94 -24.75 -37.14 4.82
C HIS A 94 -24.54 -38.52 5.52
N GLN A 95 -23.38 -38.67 6.16
CA GLN A 95 -23.00 -39.93 6.79
C GLN A 95 -23.62 -40.09 8.17
N PRO A 96 -23.90 -41.33 8.61
CA PRO A 96 -24.32 -41.65 9.99
C PRO A 96 -23.26 -41.18 10.99
N ALA A 97 -23.70 -40.69 12.14
CA ALA A 97 -22.85 -40.18 13.23
C ALA A 97 -21.71 -41.15 13.61
N GLN A 98 -22.03 -42.43 13.75
CA GLN A 98 -21.04 -43.43 14.16
C GLN A 98 -19.92 -43.62 13.16
N LEU A 99 -20.19 -43.52 11.85
CA LEU A 99 -19.15 -43.62 10.81
C LEU A 99 -18.22 -42.43 10.87
N VAL A 100 -18.75 -41.22 11.03
CA VAL A 100 -17.94 -40.00 11.15
C VAL A 100 -17.06 -40.02 12.40
N LEU A 101 -17.61 -40.45 13.54
CA LEU A 101 -16.84 -40.58 14.78
C LEU A 101 -15.74 -41.65 14.66
N ASN A 102 -16.02 -42.79 14.03
CA ASN A 102 -15.00 -43.81 13.76
C ASN A 102 -13.86 -43.28 12.89
N GLU A 103 -14.17 -42.51 11.84
CA GLU A 103 -13.15 -41.88 10.98
C GLU A 103 -12.26 -40.91 11.77
N VAL A 104 -12.84 -40.12 12.68
CA VAL A 104 -12.09 -39.24 13.59
C VAL A 104 -11.22 -40.06 14.54
N ALA A 105 -11.72 -41.14 15.12
CA ALA A 105 -10.97 -42.02 16.03
C ALA A 105 -9.76 -42.66 15.33
N LEU A 106 -9.89 -43.06 14.06
CA LEU A 106 -8.80 -43.59 13.25
C LEU A 106 -7.66 -42.57 13.05
N ASN A 107 -7.98 -41.28 13.12
CA ASN A 107 -6.97 -40.21 13.11
C ASN A 107 -6.37 -39.93 14.52
N GLY A 108 -6.65 -40.77 15.51
CA GLY A 108 -6.09 -40.69 16.85
C GLY A 108 -6.63 -39.53 17.70
N VAL A 109 -7.84 -39.04 17.39
CA VAL A 109 -8.52 -37.98 18.14
C VAL A 109 -9.58 -38.63 19.05
N SER A 110 -9.63 -38.23 20.32
CA SER A 110 -10.65 -38.68 21.25
C SER A 110 -12.03 -38.14 20.82
N THR A 111 -12.95 -39.07 20.58
CA THR A 111 -14.33 -38.75 20.20
C THR A 111 -15.17 -38.25 21.37
N GLU A 112 -14.72 -38.45 22.62
CA GLU A 112 -15.43 -38.04 23.84
C GLU A 112 -15.75 -36.52 23.83
N LYS A 113 -14.77 -35.71 23.44
CA LYS A 113 -14.90 -34.26 23.35
C LYS A 113 -15.78 -33.77 22.17
N LEU A 114 -16.16 -34.68 21.29
CA LEU A 114 -16.95 -34.38 20.08
C LEU A 114 -18.39 -34.87 20.19
N LYS A 115 -18.77 -35.56 21.26
CA LYS A 115 -20.12 -36.14 21.42
C LYS A 115 -21.24 -35.10 21.34
N ASP A 116 -21.05 -33.96 22.01
CA ASP A 116 -21.99 -32.83 21.99
C ASP A 116 -21.91 -31.99 20.71
N LYS A 117 -20.91 -32.21 19.88
CA LYS A 117 -20.66 -31.54 18.60
C LYS A 117 -20.94 -32.41 17.38
N THR A 118 -21.49 -33.62 17.60
CA THR A 118 -21.67 -34.63 16.54
C THR A 118 -22.41 -34.08 15.30
N GLN A 119 -23.49 -33.31 15.49
CA GLN A 119 -24.25 -32.75 14.37
C GLN A 119 -23.43 -31.75 13.55
N LYS A 120 -22.61 -30.92 14.22
CA LYS A 120 -21.66 -29.98 13.56
C LYS A 120 -20.60 -30.74 12.77
N LEU A 121 -20.09 -31.83 13.36
CA LEU A 121 -19.09 -32.69 12.74
C LEU A 121 -19.63 -33.42 11.50
N ILE A 122 -20.88 -33.93 11.54
CA ILE A 122 -21.56 -34.57 10.39
C ILE A 122 -21.73 -33.54 9.26
N TYR A 123 -22.12 -32.31 9.59
CA TYR A 123 -22.26 -31.24 8.59
C TYR A 123 -20.93 -30.87 7.97
N LEU A 124 -19.88 -30.75 8.79
CA LEU A 124 -18.52 -30.47 8.34
C LEU A 124 -17.97 -31.61 7.45
N LYS A 125 -18.21 -32.88 7.84
CA LYS A 125 -17.89 -34.03 7.00
C LYS A 125 -18.62 -34.03 5.67
N SER A 126 -19.87 -33.55 5.65
CA SER A 126 -20.62 -33.42 4.40
C SER A 126 -20.03 -32.36 3.47
N ILE A 127 -19.48 -31.23 4.03
CA ILE A 127 -18.72 -30.26 3.24
C ILE A 127 -17.45 -30.92 2.68
N MET A 128 -16.72 -31.70 3.52
CA MET A 128 -15.53 -32.43 3.12
C MET A 128 -15.82 -33.39 1.95
N ASP A 129 -16.88 -34.19 2.06
CA ASP A 129 -17.26 -35.16 1.03
C ASP A 129 -17.73 -34.47 -0.26
N TYR A 130 -18.45 -33.36 -0.14
CA TYR A 130 -18.92 -32.58 -1.27
C TYR A 130 -17.77 -31.96 -2.07
N LEU A 131 -16.77 -31.41 -1.37
CA LEU A 131 -15.61 -30.73 -1.95
C LEU A 131 -14.39 -31.65 -2.13
N ASN A 132 -14.53 -32.94 -1.85
CA ASN A 132 -13.46 -33.90 -2.08
C ASN A 132 -13.08 -33.95 -3.57
N PRO A 133 -11.80 -33.80 -3.94
CA PRO A 133 -11.38 -33.89 -5.34
C PRO A 133 -11.80 -35.17 -6.05
N ARG A 134 -11.87 -36.29 -5.31
CA ARG A 134 -12.33 -37.59 -5.85
C ARG A 134 -13.80 -37.58 -6.22
N ALA A 135 -14.61 -36.71 -5.62
CA ALA A 135 -16.02 -36.52 -6.00
C ALA A 135 -16.19 -35.75 -7.34
N GLY A 136 -15.10 -35.21 -7.88
CA GLY A 136 -15.04 -34.63 -9.21
C GLY A 136 -15.58 -33.19 -9.34
N ARG A 137 -16.08 -32.57 -8.25
CA ARG A 137 -16.58 -31.19 -8.23
C ARG A 137 -15.48 -30.15 -8.07
N TYR A 138 -14.41 -30.49 -7.39
CA TYR A 138 -13.30 -29.60 -7.07
C TYR A 138 -11.98 -30.14 -7.62
N ILE A 139 -11.12 -29.22 -8.05
CA ILE A 139 -9.74 -29.48 -8.46
C ILE A 139 -8.82 -28.53 -7.72
N TYR A 140 -7.82 -29.09 -7.02
CA TYR A 140 -6.75 -28.31 -6.44
C TYR A 140 -5.86 -27.72 -7.57
N ARG A 141 -5.59 -26.42 -7.48
CA ARG A 141 -4.65 -25.72 -8.35
C ARG A 141 -3.99 -24.61 -7.56
N GLU A 142 -2.67 -24.70 -7.43
CA GLU A 142 -1.87 -23.65 -6.83
C GLU A 142 -2.07 -22.31 -7.54
N SER A 143 -1.91 -21.23 -6.78
CA SER A 143 -1.95 -19.85 -7.29
C SER A 143 -3.30 -19.48 -7.93
N SER A 144 -4.40 -19.91 -7.36
CA SER A 144 -5.77 -19.53 -7.76
C SER A 144 -6.23 -18.26 -7.06
N THR A 145 -7.37 -17.70 -7.50
CA THR A 145 -8.07 -16.59 -6.85
C THR A 145 -9.41 -17.07 -6.30
N PHE A 146 -9.96 -16.39 -5.30
CA PHE A 146 -11.26 -16.76 -4.76
C PHE A 146 -12.37 -16.61 -5.82
N GLY A 147 -12.31 -15.53 -6.62
CA GLY A 147 -13.25 -15.36 -7.73
C GLY A 147 -13.17 -16.47 -8.79
N ALA A 148 -11.99 -17.09 -8.99
CA ALA A 148 -11.85 -18.23 -9.90
C ALA A 148 -12.46 -19.53 -9.33
N LEU A 149 -12.54 -19.68 -8.00
CA LEU A 149 -13.19 -20.81 -7.32
C LEU A 149 -14.71 -20.78 -7.48
N LEU A 150 -15.33 -19.59 -7.54
CA LEU A 150 -16.78 -19.44 -7.54
C LEU A 150 -17.39 -19.76 -8.92
N LYS A 151 -17.60 -21.03 -9.17
CA LYS A 151 -18.26 -21.56 -10.38
C LYS A 151 -19.61 -22.18 -10.04
N ASP A 152 -20.48 -22.30 -11.04
CA ASP A 152 -21.67 -23.13 -10.95
C ASP A 152 -21.25 -24.61 -11.02
N PRO A 153 -21.31 -25.39 -9.92
CA PRO A 153 -20.77 -26.76 -9.87
C PRO A 153 -21.55 -27.73 -10.75
N THR A 154 -22.73 -27.34 -11.26
CA THR A 154 -23.50 -28.14 -12.22
C THR A 154 -22.98 -28.02 -13.65
N LYS A 155 -22.15 -27.00 -13.93
CA LYS A 155 -21.61 -26.69 -15.25
C LYS A 155 -20.10 -26.85 -15.32
N GLU A 156 -19.40 -26.39 -14.28
CA GLU A 156 -17.92 -26.32 -14.25
C GLU A 156 -17.40 -26.84 -12.90
N LYS A 157 -16.16 -27.34 -12.92
CA LYS A 157 -15.47 -27.71 -11.67
C LYS A 157 -14.97 -26.46 -10.93
N LEU A 158 -15.08 -26.49 -9.62
CA LEU A 158 -14.49 -25.51 -8.73
C LEU A 158 -12.95 -25.67 -8.78
N VAL A 159 -12.22 -24.57 -8.90
CA VAL A 159 -10.75 -24.59 -8.98
C VAL A 159 -10.19 -23.61 -7.97
N GLY A 160 -9.40 -24.09 -7.02
CA GLY A 160 -8.82 -23.26 -5.97
C GLY A 160 -7.61 -23.91 -5.30
N ASP A 161 -6.89 -23.15 -4.49
CA ASP A 161 -5.84 -23.63 -3.61
C ASP A 161 -6.30 -23.71 -2.15
N CYS A 162 -5.35 -23.87 -1.21
CA CYS A 162 -5.67 -24.06 0.20
C CYS A 162 -6.45 -22.87 0.80
N ASN A 163 -6.07 -21.64 0.49
CA ASN A 163 -6.71 -20.45 1.06
C ASN A 163 -8.16 -20.31 0.61
N GLN A 164 -8.40 -20.46 -0.71
CA GLN A 164 -9.73 -20.30 -1.26
C GLN A 164 -10.66 -21.43 -0.85
N ILE A 165 -10.17 -22.68 -0.84
CA ILE A 165 -11.03 -23.82 -0.46
C ILE A 165 -11.36 -23.77 1.03
N VAL A 166 -10.43 -23.41 1.92
CA VAL A 166 -10.71 -23.18 3.34
C VAL A 166 -11.76 -22.07 3.51
N THR A 167 -11.66 -20.97 2.76
CA THR A 167 -12.66 -19.90 2.77
C THR A 167 -14.05 -20.41 2.37
N LEU A 168 -14.13 -21.30 1.37
CA LEU A 168 -15.39 -21.89 0.95
C LEU A 168 -15.97 -22.86 2.02
N TYR A 169 -15.10 -23.60 2.73
CA TYR A 169 -15.55 -24.42 3.89
C TYR A 169 -16.14 -23.54 4.98
N ILE A 170 -15.49 -22.43 5.34
CA ILE A 170 -16.00 -21.48 6.33
C ILE A 170 -17.37 -20.94 5.89
N TYR A 171 -17.49 -20.58 4.61
CA TYR A 171 -18.76 -20.11 4.06
C TYR A 171 -19.89 -21.15 4.19
N LEU A 172 -19.66 -22.37 3.71
CA LEU A 172 -20.69 -23.41 3.80
C LEU A 172 -21.04 -23.76 5.25
N TYR A 173 -20.05 -23.73 6.15
CA TYR A 173 -20.26 -23.97 7.58
C TYR A 173 -21.08 -22.85 8.22
N SER A 174 -20.78 -21.59 7.92
CA SER A 174 -21.44 -20.41 8.48
C SER A 174 -22.95 -20.35 8.16
N ARG A 175 -23.40 -21.01 7.10
CA ARG A 175 -24.83 -21.09 6.74
C ARG A 175 -25.69 -21.80 7.79
N LYS A 176 -25.08 -22.60 8.66
CA LYS A 176 -25.82 -23.43 9.63
C LYS A 176 -25.30 -23.30 11.06
N TYR A 177 -24.01 -23.01 11.23
CA TYR A 177 -23.35 -23.01 12.54
C TYR A 177 -22.47 -21.77 12.71
N ASP A 178 -22.11 -21.51 13.98
CA ASP A 178 -21.22 -20.42 14.33
C ASP A 178 -19.80 -20.71 13.87
N ILE A 179 -19.18 -19.76 13.16
CA ILE A 179 -17.79 -19.89 12.68
C ILE A 179 -16.77 -19.98 13.81
N LEU A 180 -17.10 -19.54 15.01
CA LEU A 180 -16.22 -19.65 16.19
C LEU A 180 -15.99 -21.10 16.63
N ASP A 181 -16.74 -22.07 16.11
CA ASP A 181 -16.42 -23.51 16.26
C ASP A 181 -15.12 -23.87 15.48
N LEU A 182 -14.73 -23.08 14.50
CA LEU A 182 -13.61 -23.33 13.62
C LEU A 182 -12.39 -22.48 14.03
N GLN A 183 -11.21 -23.03 13.79
CA GLN A 183 -9.94 -22.34 13.86
C GLN A 183 -9.13 -22.64 12.59
N LEU A 184 -8.13 -21.84 12.32
CA LEU A 184 -7.17 -22.13 11.24
C LEU A 184 -6.01 -22.94 11.80
N LYS A 185 -5.53 -23.90 11.02
CA LYS A 185 -4.28 -24.60 11.25
C LYS A 185 -3.32 -24.16 10.14
N THR A 186 -2.26 -23.46 10.53
CA THR A 186 -1.28 -22.93 9.59
C THR A 186 0.08 -23.59 9.75
N TYR A 187 0.80 -23.76 8.65
CA TYR A 187 2.21 -24.13 8.57
C TYR A 187 2.80 -23.57 7.28
N PRO A 188 4.15 -23.57 7.11
CA PRO A 188 4.77 -22.90 5.97
C PRO A 188 4.15 -23.32 4.63
N GLY A 189 3.57 -22.35 3.92
CA GLY A 189 2.98 -22.54 2.61
C GLY A 189 1.62 -23.24 2.58
N HIS A 190 0.94 -23.42 3.74
CA HIS A 190 -0.35 -24.10 3.75
C HIS A 190 -1.27 -23.69 4.90
N VAL A 191 -2.57 -23.77 4.66
CA VAL A 191 -3.62 -23.57 5.65
C VAL A 191 -4.65 -24.71 5.57
N ALA A 192 -5.08 -25.16 6.74
CA ALA A 192 -6.15 -26.13 6.94
C ALA A 192 -7.12 -25.61 8.00
N LEU A 193 -8.24 -26.29 8.23
CA LEU A 193 -9.14 -25.99 9.34
C LEU A 193 -8.81 -26.86 10.57
N HIS A 194 -9.17 -26.34 11.73
CA HIS A 194 -9.12 -27.06 13.01
C HIS A 194 -10.49 -26.99 13.68
N PHE A 195 -10.96 -28.13 14.20
CA PHE A 195 -12.25 -28.25 14.85
C PHE A 195 -12.12 -29.17 16.09
N TYR A 196 -12.13 -28.60 17.28
CA TYR A 196 -12.11 -29.29 18.59
C TYR A 196 -11.07 -30.42 18.69
N GLY A 197 -9.85 -30.22 18.22
CA GLY A 197 -8.74 -31.16 18.33
C GLY A 197 -8.51 -32.06 17.12
N ILE A 198 -9.32 -31.93 16.06
CA ILE A 198 -9.08 -32.56 14.77
C ILE A 198 -8.78 -31.51 13.69
N ASP A 199 -7.80 -31.81 12.87
CA ASP A 199 -7.48 -31.00 11.69
C ASP A 199 -8.29 -31.49 10.48
N ILE A 200 -8.69 -30.56 9.61
CA ILE A 200 -9.46 -30.84 8.41
C ILE A 200 -8.65 -30.35 7.23
N GLU A 201 -8.15 -31.29 6.44
CA GLU A 201 -7.46 -30.97 5.20
C GLU A 201 -8.47 -30.69 4.10
N ALA A 202 -8.74 -29.40 3.91
CA ALA A 202 -9.77 -28.94 2.98
C ALA A 202 -9.43 -29.26 1.51
N THR A 203 -8.14 -29.34 1.17
CA THR A 203 -7.69 -29.57 -0.22
C THR A 203 -7.94 -31.00 -0.70
N ASN A 204 -8.08 -31.97 0.21
CA ASN A 204 -8.35 -33.37 -0.12
C ASN A 204 -9.62 -33.95 0.55
N GLY A 205 -10.30 -33.14 1.38
CA GLY A 205 -11.54 -33.54 2.05
C GLY A 205 -11.35 -34.65 3.08
N GLN A 206 -10.28 -34.63 3.88
CA GLN A 206 -9.96 -35.66 4.86
C GLN A 206 -9.73 -35.06 6.25
N PHE A 207 -10.10 -35.85 7.30
CA PHE A 207 -9.61 -35.58 8.63
C PHE A 207 -8.12 -35.89 8.70
N ALA A 208 -7.38 -35.09 9.44
CA ALA A 208 -5.96 -35.24 9.64
C ALA A 208 -5.57 -34.91 11.09
N LYS A 209 -4.40 -35.36 11.49
CA LYS A 209 -3.73 -34.90 12.69
C LYS A 209 -2.28 -34.59 12.34
N TYR A 210 -2.04 -33.33 12.05
CA TYR A 210 -0.71 -32.89 11.67
C TYR A 210 0.21 -32.78 12.89
N LYS A 211 1.41 -33.35 12.78
CA LYS A 211 2.48 -33.28 13.79
C LYS A 211 3.72 -32.57 13.24
N LYS A 212 3.57 -31.68 12.26
CA LYS A 212 4.70 -31.00 11.64
C LYS A 212 5.22 -29.87 12.52
N GLN A 213 6.54 -29.62 12.48
CA GLN A 213 7.14 -28.44 13.11
C GLN A 213 6.66 -27.16 12.43
N GLY A 214 6.55 -26.07 13.20
CA GLY A 214 6.15 -24.76 12.68
C GLY A 214 4.64 -24.60 12.45
N GLN A 215 3.82 -25.51 13.00
CA GLN A 215 2.36 -25.38 12.94
C GLN A 215 1.84 -24.43 14.03
N THR A 216 0.84 -23.64 13.70
CA THR A 216 0.15 -22.75 14.65
C THR A 216 -1.36 -22.88 14.47
N ILE A 217 -2.10 -22.81 15.58
CA ILE A 217 -3.56 -22.68 15.56
C ILE A 217 -3.88 -21.20 15.73
N LEU A 218 -4.64 -20.65 14.80
CA LEU A 218 -5.03 -19.26 14.76
C LEU A 218 -6.55 -19.12 14.85
N PRO A 219 -7.07 -17.99 15.34
CA PRO A 219 -8.48 -17.67 15.25
C PRO A 219 -8.98 -17.71 13.80
N ILE A 220 -10.28 -18.03 13.61
CA ILE A 220 -10.83 -18.21 12.25
C ILE A 220 -10.82 -16.95 11.42
N GLU A 221 -10.91 -15.77 12.03
CA GLU A 221 -10.90 -14.48 11.37
C GLU A 221 -9.57 -14.15 10.68
N GLU A 222 -8.46 -14.82 11.06
CA GLU A 222 -7.16 -14.66 10.38
C GLU A 222 -7.20 -15.04 8.90
N ILE A 223 -8.22 -15.79 8.45
CA ILE A 223 -8.38 -16.11 7.02
C ILE A 223 -8.46 -14.86 6.15
N VAL A 224 -9.01 -13.75 6.68
CA VAL A 224 -9.11 -12.49 5.93
C VAL A 224 -7.73 -11.86 5.74
N SER A 225 -6.92 -11.78 6.80
CA SER A 225 -5.54 -11.26 6.73
C SER A 225 -4.67 -12.12 5.82
N LEU A 226 -4.77 -13.46 5.93
CA LEU A 226 -4.04 -14.39 5.08
C LEU A 226 -4.39 -14.19 3.60
N ASN A 227 -5.68 -14.10 3.26
CA ASN A 227 -6.12 -13.88 1.88
C ASN A 227 -5.70 -12.51 1.33
N MET A 228 -5.67 -11.47 2.16
CA MET A 228 -5.21 -10.14 1.74
C MET A 228 -3.70 -10.08 1.45
N LEU A 229 -2.90 -10.86 2.19
CA LEU A 229 -1.43 -10.91 2.05
C LEU A 229 -0.95 -11.93 1.03
N ASP A 230 -1.83 -12.77 0.50
CA ASP A 230 -1.48 -13.79 -0.47
C ASP A 230 -1.13 -13.15 -1.82
N VAL A 231 0.15 -13.10 -2.15
CA VAL A 231 0.71 -12.61 -3.42
C VAL A 231 1.21 -13.75 -4.31
N THR A 232 0.88 -14.99 -3.96
CA THR A 232 1.38 -16.18 -4.68
C THR A 232 0.56 -16.53 -5.91
N ASP A 233 -0.64 -15.96 -6.05
CA ASP A 233 -1.54 -16.32 -7.14
C ASP A 233 -1.04 -15.89 -8.53
N LYS A 234 -1.58 -16.53 -9.55
CA LYS A 234 -1.22 -16.30 -10.94
C LYS A 234 -1.48 -14.85 -11.38
N TYR A 235 -2.46 -14.18 -10.77
CA TYR A 235 -2.80 -12.80 -11.15
C TYR A 235 -1.64 -11.86 -10.87
N TYR A 236 -1.02 -11.92 -9.69
CA TYR A 236 0.16 -11.12 -9.34
C TYR A 236 1.36 -11.39 -10.26
N LYS A 237 1.53 -12.65 -10.70
CA LYS A 237 2.63 -13.03 -11.60
C LYS A 237 2.44 -12.49 -13.02
N THR A 238 1.21 -12.25 -13.43
CA THR A 238 0.85 -11.89 -14.82
C THR A 238 0.37 -10.44 -14.98
N HIS A 239 0.04 -9.75 -13.90
CA HIS A 239 -0.47 -8.38 -13.91
C HIS A 239 0.35 -7.51 -12.96
N LYS A 240 0.61 -6.28 -13.38
CA LYS A 240 1.29 -5.31 -12.52
C LYS A 240 0.29 -4.73 -11.52
N VAL A 241 0.37 -5.20 -10.28
CA VAL A 241 -0.33 -4.57 -9.15
C VAL A 241 0.56 -3.48 -8.58
N SER A 242 0.01 -2.30 -8.28
CA SER A 242 0.79 -1.18 -7.75
C SER A 242 1.29 -1.47 -6.33
N ALA A 243 2.48 -0.96 -5.98
CA ALA A 243 2.99 -1.07 -4.62
C ALA A 243 2.10 -0.32 -3.61
N GLU A 244 1.39 0.73 -4.04
CA GLU A 244 0.39 1.44 -3.23
C GLU A 244 -0.79 0.52 -2.85
N ALA A 245 -1.30 -0.29 -3.78
CA ALA A 245 -2.37 -1.26 -3.49
C ALA A 245 -1.90 -2.37 -2.53
N LEU A 246 -0.68 -2.87 -2.72
CA LEU A 246 -0.08 -3.84 -1.80
C LEU A 246 0.11 -3.25 -0.41
N LEU A 247 0.50 -1.97 -0.31
CA LEU A 247 0.61 -1.27 0.95
C LEU A 247 -0.75 -1.16 1.64
N GLU A 248 -1.80 -0.73 0.95
CA GLU A 248 -3.16 -0.65 1.52
C GLU A 248 -3.67 -2.02 2.00
N ALA A 249 -3.44 -3.09 1.23
CA ALA A 249 -3.78 -4.44 1.65
C ALA A 249 -3.01 -4.85 2.92
N SER A 250 -1.70 -4.54 2.99
CA SER A 250 -0.85 -4.86 4.14
C SER A 250 -1.24 -4.07 5.40
N ARG A 251 -1.63 -2.80 5.26
CA ARG A 251 -2.14 -1.96 6.36
C ARG A 251 -3.40 -2.55 6.97
N VAL A 252 -4.36 -2.90 6.13
CA VAL A 252 -5.60 -3.52 6.59
C VAL A 252 -5.33 -4.88 7.23
N ALA A 253 -4.54 -5.74 6.58
CA ALA A 253 -4.17 -7.05 7.13
C ALA A 253 -3.49 -6.94 8.50
N TYR A 254 -2.61 -5.96 8.69
CA TYR A 254 -1.95 -5.69 9.97
C TYR A 254 -2.95 -5.39 11.10
N VAL A 255 -3.97 -4.58 10.82
CA VAL A 255 -4.99 -4.23 11.83
C VAL A 255 -5.89 -5.42 12.14
N LEU A 256 -6.21 -6.25 11.14
CA LEU A 256 -7.12 -7.40 11.28
C LEU A 256 -6.45 -8.64 11.88
N SER A 257 -5.11 -8.66 12.02
CA SER A 257 -4.38 -9.84 12.48
C SER A 257 -4.08 -9.82 13.96
N SER A 258 -4.27 -10.98 14.62
CA SER A 258 -3.75 -11.26 15.95
C SER A 258 -2.23 -11.52 15.96
N GLN A 259 -1.64 -11.77 14.78
CA GLN A 259 -0.22 -12.09 14.59
C GLN A 259 0.56 -10.86 14.10
N ARG A 260 0.38 -9.72 14.77
CA ARG A 260 0.93 -8.42 14.34
C ARG A 260 2.44 -8.46 14.12
N ASP A 261 3.19 -9.11 14.99
CA ASP A 261 4.66 -9.21 14.87
C ASP A 261 5.12 -9.88 13.56
N ILE A 262 4.30 -10.79 13.02
CA ILE A 262 4.58 -11.45 11.75
C ILE A 262 4.16 -10.57 10.59
N VAL A 263 2.94 -9.99 10.68
CA VAL A 263 2.35 -9.18 9.61
C VAL A 263 3.07 -7.83 9.47
N GLU A 264 3.64 -7.29 10.54
CA GLU A 264 4.43 -6.04 10.52
C GLU A 264 5.60 -6.11 9.53
N LYS A 265 6.26 -7.26 9.41
CA LYS A 265 7.35 -7.44 8.43
C LYS A 265 6.86 -7.27 6.99
N ASN A 266 5.64 -7.74 6.69
CA ASN A 266 5.01 -7.54 5.40
C ASN A 266 4.65 -6.06 5.17
N LEU A 267 4.14 -5.39 6.21
CA LEU A 267 3.80 -3.98 6.18
C LEU A 267 5.04 -3.10 5.93
N VAL A 268 6.13 -3.35 6.64
CA VAL A 268 7.42 -2.64 6.43
C VAL A 268 7.92 -2.85 5.00
N THR A 269 7.86 -4.08 4.48
CA THR A 269 8.23 -4.38 3.10
C THR A 269 7.34 -3.65 2.09
N ALA A 270 6.05 -3.59 2.36
CA ALA A 270 5.09 -2.89 1.51
C ALA A 270 5.34 -1.37 1.48
N TYR A 271 5.65 -0.74 2.62
CA TYR A 271 6.07 0.66 2.68
C TYR A 271 7.33 0.92 1.84
N ASN A 272 8.36 0.09 2.01
CA ASN A 272 9.60 0.21 1.24
C ASN A 272 9.33 0.16 -0.28
N ASN A 273 8.53 -0.80 -0.72
CA ASN A 273 8.17 -0.96 -2.13
C ASN A 273 7.36 0.24 -2.65
N ALA A 274 6.42 0.76 -1.86
CA ALA A 274 5.62 1.93 -2.24
C ALA A 274 6.50 3.18 -2.39
N VAL A 275 7.42 3.44 -1.45
CA VAL A 275 8.37 4.56 -1.55
C VAL A 275 9.24 4.44 -2.80
N VAL A 276 9.81 3.25 -3.04
CA VAL A 276 10.65 3.01 -4.24
C VAL A 276 9.86 3.22 -5.53
N GLU A 277 8.62 2.74 -5.60
CA GLU A 277 7.77 2.96 -6.79
C GLU A 277 7.46 4.45 -6.98
N MET A 278 7.13 5.17 -5.92
CA MET A 278 6.87 6.62 -6.00
C MET A 278 8.09 7.41 -6.44
N LEU A 279 9.28 7.06 -5.93
CA LEU A 279 10.54 7.69 -6.37
C LEU A 279 10.81 7.46 -7.87
N LYS A 280 10.61 6.23 -8.35
CA LYS A 280 10.76 5.89 -9.78
C LYS A 280 9.78 6.65 -10.67
N ASN A 281 8.59 6.94 -10.15
CA ASN A 281 7.54 7.68 -10.86
C ASN A 281 7.64 9.22 -10.67
N ASN A 282 8.73 9.72 -10.10
CA ASN A 282 8.95 11.15 -9.78
C ASN A 282 7.88 11.76 -8.85
N SER A 283 7.20 10.92 -8.07
CA SER A 283 6.16 11.32 -7.12
C SER A 283 6.74 11.54 -5.71
N TYR A 284 7.73 12.45 -5.62
CA TYR A 284 8.55 12.65 -4.41
C TYR A 284 7.75 13.03 -3.17
N LYS A 285 6.66 13.78 -3.33
CA LYS A 285 5.78 14.14 -2.21
C LYS A 285 5.12 12.89 -1.61
N LYS A 286 4.51 12.03 -2.44
CA LYS A 286 3.93 10.75 -1.99
C LYS A 286 5.00 9.82 -1.40
N ALA A 287 6.19 9.76 -2.01
CA ALA A 287 7.29 8.97 -1.49
C ALA A 287 7.66 9.40 -0.06
N LEU A 288 7.75 10.70 0.20
CA LEU A 288 8.04 11.24 1.53
C LEU A 288 6.89 10.95 2.52
N GLU A 289 5.63 11.11 2.10
CA GLU A 289 4.45 10.79 2.91
C GLU A 289 4.45 9.32 3.34
N PHE A 290 4.69 8.39 2.42
CA PHE A 290 4.78 6.95 2.74
C PHE A 290 5.99 6.63 3.62
N ALA A 291 7.15 7.27 3.37
CA ALA A 291 8.33 7.09 4.20
C ALA A 291 8.09 7.57 5.65
N GLN A 292 7.45 8.73 5.83
CA GLN A 292 7.08 9.24 7.14
C GLN A 292 6.09 8.32 7.87
N ALA A 293 5.08 7.82 7.14
CA ALA A 293 4.09 6.90 7.69
C ALA A 293 4.70 5.55 8.11
N SER A 294 5.80 5.12 7.46
CA SER A 294 6.50 3.88 7.85
C SER A 294 7.25 3.98 9.18
N GLY A 295 7.53 5.20 9.66
CA GLY A 295 8.39 5.43 10.84
C GLY A 295 9.89 5.15 10.61
N ASP A 296 10.31 4.74 9.40
CA ASP A 296 11.70 4.46 9.08
C ASP A 296 12.45 5.74 8.68
N ASN A 297 13.29 6.24 9.59
CA ASN A 297 14.10 7.45 9.39
C ASN A 297 15.07 7.35 8.19
N LYS A 298 15.55 6.14 7.86
CA LYS A 298 16.44 5.96 6.70
C LYS A 298 15.63 6.13 5.39
N LEU A 299 14.42 5.61 5.37
CA LEU A 299 13.53 5.74 4.23
C LEU A 299 13.08 7.20 4.02
N VAL A 300 12.78 7.91 5.12
CA VAL A 300 12.49 9.36 5.11
C VAL A 300 13.68 10.14 4.56
N ALA A 301 14.88 9.85 5.03
CA ALA A 301 16.10 10.51 4.57
C ALA A 301 16.36 10.26 3.08
N ALA A 302 16.17 9.04 2.62
CA ALA A 302 16.32 8.70 1.20
C ALA A 302 15.29 9.41 0.32
N ALA A 303 14.01 9.46 0.73
CA ALA A 303 12.96 10.16 0.02
C ALA A 303 13.23 11.69 -0.03
N GLY A 304 13.65 12.26 1.09
CA GLY A 304 14.04 13.66 1.20
C GLY A 304 15.20 14.02 0.28
N HIS A 305 16.28 13.24 0.32
CA HIS A 305 17.47 13.44 -0.51
C HIS A 305 17.15 13.40 -2.01
N ASN A 306 16.45 12.37 -2.46
CA ASN A 306 16.08 12.22 -3.87
C ASN A 306 15.14 13.35 -4.34
N GLY A 307 14.16 13.73 -3.51
CA GLY A 307 13.27 14.85 -3.81
C GLY A 307 14.03 16.19 -3.92
N ALA A 308 14.96 16.46 -3.00
CA ALA A 308 15.78 17.66 -3.04
C ALA A 308 16.61 17.76 -4.32
N ILE A 309 17.27 16.69 -4.72
CA ILE A 309 18.05 16.65 -5.98
C ILE A 309 17.15 16.89 -7.20
N TYR A 310 15.99 16.26 -7.24
CA TYR A 310 15.06 16.43 -8.35
C TYR A 310 14.59 17.88 -8.48
N TYR A 311 14.13 18.50 -7.39
CA TYR A 311 13.66 19.87 -7.41
C TYR A 311 14.79 20.86 -7.66
N MET A 312 15.99 20.63 -7.17
CA MET A 312 17.19 21.42 -7.49
C MET A 312 17.47 21.40 -9.00
N LYS A 313 17.49 20.21 -9.63
CA LYS A 313 17.69 20.07 -11.09
C LYS A 313 16.58 20.71 -11.91
N SER A 314 15.38 20.81 -11.34
CA SER A 314 14.23 21.47 -11.98
C SER A 314 14.19 22.99 -11.72
N ASN A 315 15.20 23.56 -11.06
CA ASN A 315 15.30 24.96 -10.63
C ASN A 315 14.16 25.40 -9.67
N ASP A 316 13.53 24.44 -8.98
CA ASP A 316 12.58 24.70 -7.89
C ASP A 316 13.31 24.65 -6.54
N PHE A 317 14.15 25.66 -6.32
CA PHE A 317 15.03 25.71 -5.15
C PHE A 317 14.25 25.73 -3.83
N LYS A 318 13.08 26.36 -3.81
CA LYS A 318 12.23 26.41 -2.60
C LYS A 318 11.77 25.02 -2.17
N ARG A 319 11.31 24.17 -3.10
CA ARG A 319 10.96 22.79 -2.80
C ARG A 319 12.21 21.94 -2.51
N ALA A 320 13.30 22.17 -3.25
CA ALA A 320 14.55 21.47 -3.01
C ALA A 320 15.04 21.64 -1.55
N ILE A 321 15.02 22.86 -1.02
CA ILE A 321 15.39 23.15 0.38
C ILE A 321 14.48 22.43 1.37
N LYS A 322 13.16 22.46 1.16
CA LYS A 322 12.21 21.75 2.03
C LYS A 322 12.46 20.25 2.08
N PHE A 323 12.74 19.65 0.93
CA PHE A 323 13.06 18.22 0.87
C PHE A 323 14.43 17.89 1.48
N ALA A 324 15.41 18.80 1.32
CA ALA A 324 16.74 18.63 1.93
C ALA A 324 16.68 18.55 3.46
N GLU A 325 15.68 19.14 4.11
CA GLU A 325 15.50 19.07 5.57
C GLU A 325 15.35 17.64 6.10
N TYR A 326 14.83 16.74 5.29
CA TYR A 326 14.65 15.34 5.63
C TYR A 326 15.89 14.48 5.33
N SER A 327 16.89 15.01 4.60
CA SER A 327 18.11 14.27 4.27
C SER A 327 19.05 14.12 5.48
N MET A 328 19.75 12.99 5.57
CA MET A 328 20.84 12.83 6.56
C MET A 328 21.97 13.84 6.36
N GLU A 329 22.17 14.33 5.14
CA GLU A 329 23.17 15.33 4.79
C GLU A 329 22.55 16.70 4.51
N ALA A 330 21.51 17.08 5.25
CA ALA A 330 20.73 18.28 5.03
C ALA A 330 21.57 19.55 4.83
N HIS A 331 22.61 19.74 5.65
CA HIS A 331 23.49 20.92 5.56
C HIS A 331 24.25 20.98 4.24
N LYS A 332 24.92 19.88 3.86
CA LYS A 332 25.66 19.81 2.58
C LYS A 332 24.73 20.00 1.37
N LEU A 333 23.56 19.40 1.44
CA LEU A 333 22.59 19.46 0.36
C LEU A 333 22.01 20.87 0.21
N LYS A 334 21.68 21.54 1.31
CA LYS A 334 21.24 22.95 1.30
C LYS A 334 22.34 23.88 0.74
N HIS A 335 23.59 23.67 1.14
CA HIS A 335 24.73 24.41 0.58
C HIS A 335 24.80 24.27 -0.95
N SER A 336 24.73 23.03 -1.45
CA SER A 336 24.71 22.77 -2.90
C SER A 336 23.51 23.37 -3.60
N ILE A 337 22.33 23.35 -2.97
CA ILE A 337 21.11 23.96 -3.55
C ILE A 337 21.28 25.46 -3.69
N TYR A 338 21.78 26.15 -2.66
CA TYR A 338 22.02 27.61 -2.71
C TYR A 338 23.09 28.00 -3.73
N GLN A 339 24.15 27.19 -3.88
CA GLN A 339 25.15 27.42 -4.95
C GLN A 339 24.52 27.31 -6.35
N ASN A 340 23.70 26.29 -6.58
CA ASN A 340 22.99 26.13 -7.87
C ASN A 340 21.98 27.26 -8.10
N GLU A 341 21.27 27.70 -7.07
CA GLU A 341 20.34 28.82 -7.10
C GLU A 341 21.08 30.11 -7.49
N GLY A 342 22.22 30.40 -6.84
CA GLY A 342 23.06 31.55 -7.12
C GLY A 342 23.57 31.55 -8.57
N ALA A 343 24.09 30.41 -9.02
CA ALA A 343 24.55 30.25 -10.40
C ALA A 343 23.41 30.43 -11.43
N TYR A 344 22.23 29.91 -11.14
CA TYR A 344 21.05 30.06 -12.01
C TYR A 344 20.63 31.52 -12.15
N TYR A 345 20.54 32.28 -11.05
CA TYR A 345 20.17 33.68 -11.08
C TYR A 345 21.29 34.57 -11.65
N PHE A 346 22.55 34.25 -11.39
CA PHE A 346 23.70 34.92 -12.00
C PHE A 346 23.65 34.83 -13.53
N ASN A 347 23.44 33.65 -14.08
CA ASN A 347 23.33 33.43 -15.53
C ASN A 347 22.15 34.14 -16.16
N LYS A 348 21.08 34.39 -15.39
CA LYS A 348 19.93 35.20 -15.81
C LYS A 348 20.14 36.72 -15.66
N GLY A 349 21.30 37.18 -15.17
CA GLY A 349 21.58 38.57 -14.92
C GLY A 349 20.85 39.19 -13.73
N ASN A 350 20.22 38.32 -12.87
CA ASN A 350 19.60 38.76 -11.63
C ASN A 350 20.61 38.61 -10.48
N TYR A 351 21.56 39.54 -10.44
CA TYR A 351 22.71 39.47 -9.55
C TYR A 351 22.30 39.64 -8.07
N GLU A 352 21.26 40.39 -7.80
CA GLU A 352 20.76 40.60 -6.43
C GLU A 352 20.26 39.30 -5.80
N HIS A 353 19.48 38.49 -6.53
CA HIS A 353 19.07 37.19 -6.08
C HIS A 353 20.25 36.20 -6.00
N ALA A 354 21.19 36.28 -6.96
CA ALA A 354 22.39 35.47 -6.94
C ALA A 354 23.24 35.72 -5.65
N ILE A 355 23.41 37.01 -5.27
CA ILE A 355 24.10 37.37 -4.03
C ILE A 355 23.44 36.72 -2.82
N SER A 356 22.12 36.87 -2.68
CA SER A 356 21.41 36.29 -1.54
C SER A 356 21.58 34.77 -1.47
N ALA A 357 21.50 34.07 -2.60
CA ALA A 357 21.70 32.63 -2.65
C ALA A 357 23.15 32.23 -2.29
N PHE A 358 24.15 32.94 -2.84
CA PHE A 358 25.56 32.65 -2.50
C PHE A 358 25.92 33.00 -1.05
N GLU A 359 25.32 34.05 -0.47
CA GLU A 359 25.45 34.36 0.95
C GLU A 359 24.87 33.18 1.81
N ASN A 360 23.71 32.64 1.45
CA ASN A 360 23.13 31.48 2.12
C ASN A 360 23.99 30.21 1.98
N SER A 361 24.76 30.08 0.90
CA SER A 361 25.73 29.00 0.75
C SER A 361 27.09 29.28 1.43
N GLY A 362 27.36 30.54 1.85
CA GLY A 362 28.64 30.95 2.39
C GLY A 362 29.74 31.12 1.34
N ASP A 363 29.39 31.22 0.04
CA ASP A 363 30.34 31.37 -1.05
C ASP A 363 30.68 32.87 -1.25
N SER A 364 31.60 33.37 -0.44
CA SER A 364 32.02 34.78 -0.48
C SER A 364 32.64 35.21 -1.79
N ASP A 365 33.29 34.31 -2.52
CA ASP A 365 33.96 34.67 -3.79
C ASP A 365 32.96 34.79 -4.93
N ALA A 366 31.92 33.94 -4.93
CA ALA A 366 30.78 34.08 -5.84
C ALA A 366 30.01 35.40 -5.56
N VAL A 367 29.83 35.78 -4.29
CA VAL A 367 29.24 37.07 -3.89
C VAL A 367 30.06 38.26 -4.47
N LYS A 368 31.38 38.24 -4.27
CA LYS A 368 32.26 39.26 -4.87
C LYS A 368 32.16 39.36 -6.41
N THR A 369 32.08 38.19 -7.05
CA THR A 369 31.89 38.08 -8.48
C THR A 369 30.56 38.74 -8.94
N CYS A 370 29.47 38.52 -8.18
CA CYS A 370 28.18 39.17 -8.46
C CYS A 370 28.26 40.70 -8.34
N TYR A 371 28.97 41.22 -7.32
CA TYR A 371 29.18 42.67 -7.21
C TYR A 371 30.02 43.25 -8.36
N GLY A 372 31.02 42.52 -8.86
CA GLY A 372 31.73 42.86 -10.08
C GLY A 372 30.80 42.93 -11.32
N ALA A 373 29.88 41.99 -11.43
CA ALA A 373 28.89 41.99 -12.50
C ALA A 373 27.88 43.14 -12.37
N LEU A 374 27.44 43.50 -11.18
CA LEU A 374 26.61 44.67 -10.91
C LEU A 374 27.35 45.98 -11.28
N PHE A 375 28.61 46.07 -10.92
CA PHE A 375 29.47 47.18 -11.35
C PHE A 375 29.46 47.32 -12.88
N ASN A 376 29.73 46.26 -13.62
CA ASN A 376 29.74 46.29 -15.08
C ASN A 376 28.35 46.63 -15.66
N LYS A 377 27.27 46.24 -15.03
CA LYS A 377 25.89 46.56 -15.40
C LYS A 377 25.62 48.07 -15.21
N GLU A 378 26.08 48.68 -14.13
CA GLU A 378 25.99 50.12 -13.90
C GLU A 378 26.89 50.89 -14.87
N GLN A 379 28.13 50.44 -15.08
CA GLN A 379 29.07 51.04 -16.02
C GLN A 379 28.50 51.16 -17.44
N LYS A 380 27.75 50.16 -17.90
CA LYS A 380 27.08 50.19 -19.21
C LYS A 380 26.02 51.29 -19.31
N LYS A 381 25.53 51.84 -18.21
CA LYS A 381 24.57 52.95 -18.17
C LYS A 381 25.27 54.29 -18.29
N LEU A 382 26.59 54.37 -18.03
CA LEU A 382 27.37 55.55 -18.25
C LEU A 382 27.39 55.82 -19.76
N GLY A 383 26.83 56.93 -20.20
CA GLY A 383 26.97 57.42 -21.58
C GLY A 383 28.41 57.80 -21.93
N LYS A 384 28.62 58.34 -23.09
CA LYS A 384 29.92 58.94 -23.46
C LYS A 384 30.16 60.17 -22.57
N ILE A 385 31.06 60.05 -21.62
CA ILE A 385 31.50 61.15 -20.77
C ILE A 385 32.57 61.94 -21.52
N LYS A 386 32.31 63.21 -21.77
CA LYS A 386 33.22 64.10 -22.45
C LYS A 386 33.59 65.31 -21.61
N THR A 387 32.72 65.68 -20.67
CA THR A 387 32.87 66.90 -19.85
C THR A 387 32.67 66.55 -18.34
N THR A 388 33.04 67.46 -17.46
CA THR A 388 32.77 67.41 -16.03
C THR A 388 31.28 67.50 -15.73
N GLU A 389 30.51 68.16 -16.55
CA GLU A 389 29.04 68.24 -16.48
C GLU A 389 28.39 66.84 -16.74
N ASP A 390 28.93 66.10 -17.73
CA ASP A 390 28.50 64.69 -17.97
C ASP A 390 28.74 63.80 -16.77
N LEU A 391 29.90 63.95 -16.09
CA LEU A 391 30.20 63.22 -14.86
C LEU A 391 29.21 63.54 -13.74
N LYS A 392 28.94 64.85 -13.49
CA LYS A 392 27.99 65.30 -12.49
C LYS A 392 26.56 64.77 -12.77
N ALA A 393 26.11 64.78 -14.01
CA ALA A 393 24.84 64.23 -14.44
C ALA A 393 24.74 62.73 -14.17
N ASN A 394 25.85 61.99 -14.18
CA ASN A 394 25.93 60.56 -13.91
C ASN A 394 26.40 60.24 -12.49
N SER A 395 26.46 61.21 -11.57
CA SER A 395 26.96 61.04 -10.21
C SER A 395 26.32 59.85 -9.45
N LYS A 396 25.01 59.69 -9.54
CA LYS A 396 24.31 58.56 -8.93
C LYS A 396 24.81 57.20 -9.41
N ILE A 397 25.07 57.06 -10.71
CA ILE A 397 25.62 55.82 -11.30
C ILE A 397 27.03 55.59 -10.77
N ILE A 398 27.87 56.63 -10.71
CA ILE A 398 29.25 56.56 -10.21
C ILE A 398 29.28 56.17 -8.72
N TYR A 399 28.37 56.68 -7.88
CA TYR A 399 28.26 56.30 -6.47
C TYR A 399 27.77 54.84 -6.32
N ASN A 400 26.86 54.36 -7.15
CA ASN A 400 26.47 52.94 -7.16
C ASN A 400 27.68 52.07 -7.56
N MET A 401 28.43 52.44 -8.58
CA MET A 401 29.65 51.73 -8.99
C MET A 401 30.70 51.70 -7.88
N ASP A 402 30.88 52.77 -7.11
CA ASP A 402 31.80 52.83 -5.97
C ASP A 402 31.38 51.79 -4.90
N GLY A 403 30.09 51.72 -4.58
CA GLY A 403 29.54 50.74 -3.67
C GLY A 403 29.79 49.28 -4.13
N TYR A 404 29.57 49.00 -5.40
CA TYR A 404 29.79 47.67 -5.97
C TYR A 404 31.26 47.30 -6.08
N ALA A 405 32.14 48.26 -6.48
CA ALA A 405 33.58 48.05 -6.54
C ALA A 405 34.16 47.64 -5.16
N LYS A 406 33.79 48.38 -4.09
CA LYS A 406 34.21 48.08 -2.73
C LYS A 406 33.75 46.70 -2.31
N LYS A 407 32.46 46.33 -2.53
CA LYS A 407 31.91 45.02 -2.18
C LYS A 407 32.52 43.89 -3.01
N SER A 408 32.94 44.14 -4.25
CA SER A 408 33.64 43.14 -5.07
C SER A 408 35.04 42.84 -4.60
N GLY A 409 35.66 43.76 -3.83
CA GLY A 409 37.05 43.64 -3.41
C GLY A 409 38.07 43.79 -4.56
N ASN A 410 37.62 44.14 -5.76
CA ASN A 410 38.50 44.26 -6.93
C ASN A 410 39.19 45.63 -6.95
N GLN A 411 40.50 45.64 -6.70
CA GLN A 411 41.27 46.86 -6.58
C GLN A 411 41.25 47.71 -7.86
N SER A 412 41.24 47.07 -9.04
CA SER A 412 41.20 47.80 -10.31
C SER A 412 39.87 48.56 -10.47
N LEU A 413 38.74 47.98 -10.06
CA LEU A 413 37.43 48.65 -10.11
C LEU A 413 37.35 49.79 -9.08
N ILE A 414 37.91 49.59 -7.90
CA ILE A 414 37.99 50.61 -6.82
C ILE A 414 38.80 51.82 -7.33
N ASN A 415 39.97 51.59 -7.90
CA ASN A 415 40.84 52.64 -8.41
C ASN A 415 40.12 53.40 -9.56
N TYR A 416 39.51 52.68 -10.51
CA TYR A 416 38.77 53.26 -11.63
C TYR A 416 37.69 54.26 -11.16
N VAL A 417 36.88 53.87 -10.19
CA VAL A 417 35.82 54.76 -9.67
C VAL A 417 36.37 55.88 -8.83
N SER A 418 37.46 55.61 -8.07
CA SER A 418 38.14 56.67 -7.31
C SER A 418 38.63 57.79 -8.23
N ASP A 419 39.20 57.44 -9.38
CA ASP A 419 39.64 58.42 -10.35
C ASP A 419 38.47 59.25 -10.94
N LEU A 420 37.35 58.59 -11.28
CA LEU A 420 36.14 59.33 -11.73
C LEU A 420 35.62 60.30 -10.67
N LYS A 421 35.66 59.93 -9.40
CA LYS A 421 35.16 60.73 -8.27
C LYS A 421 36.00 61.97 -7.99
N LYS A 422 37.28 62.02 -8.40
CA LYS A 422 38.10 63.21 -8.29
C LYS A 422 37.57 64.46 -9.08
N TYR A 423 36.72 64.21 -10.07
CA TYR A 423 36.15 65.24 -10.93
C TYR A 423 34.65 65.48 -10.67
N LEU A 424 34.04 64.86 -9.65
CA LEU A 424 32.66 65.11 -9.17
C LEU A 424 32.64 66.29 -8.19
#